data_21eb47593a9a45cc971c738389e9442f
#
_entry.id   21eb47593a9a45cc971c738389e9442f
#
_cell.length_a   1.000
_cell.length_b   1.000
_cell.length_c   1.000
_cell.angle_alpha   90.00
_cell.angle_beta   90.00
_cell.angle_gamma   90.00
#
_symmetry.space_group_name_H-M   'P 1'
#
loop_
_entity.id
_entity.type
_entity.pdbx_description
1 polymer ?
#
loop_
_entity_poly.entity_id
_entity_poly.type
_entity_poly.pdbx_seq_one_letter_code
_entity_poly.pdbx_strand_id
1 'polypeptide(L)'
;MLIALMTILFLGGGGGSSAVMAYFAESQDRVKEVVIDDVRSDEAVDILKSMQGLGKQQNEAWQDVFKELENEFGEHESDEDAIDAIWDDYYRQLREINDEAVELRFELREQLTREEWEQVFN
;
A
#
# COMPACT_ATOMS: atom_id res chain seq x y z
N MET A 1 11.27 -4.25 -9.13
CA MET A 1 9.97 -3.60 -9.46
C MET A 1 9.03 -3.54 -8.26
N LEU A 2 8.70 -4.65 -7.60
CA LEU A 2 7.79 -4.62 -6.45
C LEU A 2 8.30 -3.72 -5.30
N ILE A 3 9.58 -3.77 -4.97
CA ILE A 3 10.17 -2.93 -3.93
C ILE A 3 10.06 -1.44 -4.28
N ALA A 4 10.31 -1.07 -5.53
CA ALA A 4 10.17 0.30 -6.00
C ALA A 4 8.72 0.78 -5.92
N LEU A 5 7.76 -0.09 -6.25
CA LEU A 5 6.33 0.21 -6.15
C LEU A 5 5.86 0.34 -4.71
N MET A 6 6.35 -0.50 -3.82
CA MET A 6 6.08 -0.36 -2.39
C MET A 6 6.66 0.96 -1.85
N THR A 7 7.84 1.35 -2.30
CA THR A 7 8.43 2.64 -1.95
C THR A 7 7.55 3.81 -2.42
N ILE A 8 7.06 3.76 -3.64
CA ILE A 8 6.12 4.76 -4.17
C ILE A 8 4.83 4.79 -3.34
N LEU A 9 4.29 3.62 -3.02
CA LEU A 9 3.09 3.49 -2.19
C LEU A 9 3.25 4.18 -0.84
N PHE A 10 4.41 4.04 -0.19
CA PHE A 10 4.64 4.55 1.16
C PHE A 10 5.22 5.96 1.21
N LEU A 11 5.85 6.44 0.16
CA LEU A 11 6.48 7.78 0.12
C LEU A 11 5.75 8.77 -0.77
N GLY A 12 4.95 8.28 -1.71
CA GLY A 12 4.39 9.10 -2.79
C GLY A 12 3.10 9.86 -2.49
N GLY A 13 2.45 9.61 -1.35
CA GLY A 13 1.14 10.20 -1.09
C GLY A 13 0.08 9.77 -2.12
N GLY A 14 -1.05 10.47 -2.16
CA GLY A 14 -2.22 10.06 -2.96
C GLY A 14 -2.08 10.10 -4.48
N GLY A 15 -1.08 10.81 -5.02
CA GLY A 15 -0.93 11.01 -6.46
C GLY A 15 -0.49 9.79 -7.26
N GLY A 16 0.16 8.81 -6.62
CA GLY A 16 0.63 7.57 -7.25
C GLY A 16 -0.31 6.37 -7.09
N SER A 17 -1.39 6.50 -6.35
CA SER A 17 -2.22 5.37 -5.93
C SER A 17 -2.90 4.64 -7.08
N SER A 18 -3.40 5.34 -8.11
CA SER A 18 -4.08 4.69 -9.24
C SER A 18 -3.14 3.84 -10.10
N ALA A 19 -1.91 4.28 -10.32
CA ALA A 19 -0.90 3.49 -11.04
C ALA A 19 -0.49 2.25 -10.25
N VAL A 20 -0.31 2.38 -8.94
CA VAL A 20 0.00 1.27 -8.03
C VAL A 20 -1.15 0.27 -7.97
N MET A 21 -2.38 0.75 -7.89
CA MET A 21 -3.58 -0.10 -7.88
C MET A 21 -3.72 -0.89 -9.18
N ALA A 22 -3.48 -0.25 -10.33
CA ALA A 22 -3.48 -0.91 -11.63
C ALA A 22 -2.39 -1.98 -11.73
N TYR A 23 -1.21 -1.70 -11.19
CA TYR A 23 -0.11 -2.67 -11.16
C TYR A 23 -0.47 -3.92 -10.36
N PHE A 24 -1.07 -3.76 -9.19
CA PHE A 24 -1.50 -4.91 -8.38
C PHE A 24 -2.62 -5.71 -9.06
N ALA A 25 -3.55 -5.05 -9.74
CA ALA A 25 -4.59 -5.73 -10.51
C ALA A 25 -3.99 -6.55 -11.65
N GLU A 26 -3.05 -5.98 -12.38
CA GLU A 26 -2.33 -6.66 -13.46
C GLU A 26 -1.50 -7.84 -12.92
N SER A 27 -0.85 -7.66 -11.78
CA SER A 27 -0.08 -8.71 -11.12
C SER A 27 -0.97 -9.90 -10.72
N GLN A 28 -2.20 -9.64 -10.26
CA GLN A 28 -3.17 -10.69 -9.97
C GLN A 28 -3.49 -11.53 -11.21
N ASP A 29 -3.68 -10.88 -12.35
CA ASP A 29 -3.93 -11.58 -13.62
C ASP A 29 -2.72 -12.41 -14.04
N ARG A 30 -1.51 -11.90 -13.88
CA ARG A 30 -0.28 -12.65 -14.18
C ARG A 30 -0.10 -13.85 -13.27
N VAL A 31 -0.45 -13.74 -12.00
CA VAL A 31 -0.43 -14.88 -11.07
C VAL A 31 -1.34 -15.99 -11.57
N LYS A 32 -2.55 -15.67 -12.00
CA LYS A 32 -3.50 -16.64 -12.53
C LYS A 32 -2.99 -17.34 -13.81
N GLU A 33 -2.22 -16.65 -14.62
CA GLU A 33 -1.62 -17.22 -15.83
C GLU A 33 -0.38 -18.08 -15.56
N VAL A 34 0.45 -17.67 -14.60
CA VAL A 34 1.77 -18.26 -14.35
C VAL A 34 1.72 -19.39 -13.34
N VAL A 35 0.94 -19.26 -12.27
CA VAL A 35 0.88 -20.22 -11.18
C VAL A 35 -0.15 -21.30 -11.48
N ILE A 36 0.33 -22.52 -11.76
CA ILE A 36 -0.52 -23.63 -12.17
C ILE A 36 -1.30 -24.22 -10.99
N ASP A 37 -0.69 -24.22 -9.78
CA ASP A 37 -1.33 -24.72 -8.58
C ASP A 37 -2.45 -23.78 -8.13
N ASP A 38 -3.69 -24.25 -8.16
CA ASP A 38 -4.87 -23.43 -7.88
C ASP A 38 -4.88 -22.87 -6.46
N VAL A 39 -4.43 -23.65 -5.48
CA VAL A 39 -4.40 -23.21 -4.07
C VAL A 39 -3.39 -22.08 -3.88
N ARG A 40 -2.18 -22.24 -4.41
CA ARG A 40 -1.14 -21.20 -4.35
C ARG A 40 -1.53 -19.96 -5.14
N SER A 41 -2.14 -20.14 -6.30
CA SER A 41 -2.64 -19.04 -7.14
C SER A 41 -3.69 -18.22 -6.39
N ASP A 42 -4.66 -18.86 -5.78
CA ASP A 42 -5.72 -18.18 -5.02
C ASP A 42 -5.15 -17.43 -3.81
N GLU A 43 -4.22 -18.04 -3.07
CA GLU A 43 -3.56 -17.39 -1.94
C GLU A 43 -2.75 -16.16 -2.38
N ALA A 44 -1.99 -16.29 -3.47
CA ALA A 44 -1.20 -15.18 -4.00
C ALA A 44 -2.10 -14.01 -4.47
N VAL A 45 -3.21 -14.32 -5.14
CA VAL A 45 -4.19 -13.32 -5.57
C VAL A 45 -4.80 -12.60 -4.36
N ASP A 46 -5.16 -13.34 -3.31
CA ASP A 46 -5.73 -12.76 -2.10
C ASP A 46 -4.74 -11.84 -1.38
N ILE A 47 -3.47 -12.22 -1.34
CA ILE A 47 -2.41 -11.38 -0.78
C ILE A 47 -2.27 -10.08 -1.58
N LEU A 48 -2.27 -10.15 -2.90
CA LEU A 48 -2.20 -8.97 -3.77
C LEU A 48 -3.43 -8.05 -3.61
N LYS A 49 -4.61 -8.62 -3.41
CA LYS A 49 -5.82 -7.85 -3.08
C LYS A 49 -5.69 -7.14 -1.73
N SER A 50 -5.08 -7.79 -0.74
CA SER A 50 -4.81 -7.17 0.55
C SER A 50 -3.85 -6.00 0.41
N MET A 51 -2.83 -6.11 -0.43
CA MET A 51 -1.92 -5.01 -0.75
C MET A 51 -2.65 -3.84 -1.41
N GLN A 52 -3.59 -4.10 -2.32
CA GLN A 52 -4.46 -3.06 -2.88
C GLN A 52 -5.26 -2.35 -1.78
N GLY A 53 -5.79 -3.11 -0.82
CA GLY A 53 -6.51 -2.57 0.34
C GLY A 53 -5.65 -1.61 1.16
N LEU A 54 -4.37 -1.92 1.35
CA LEU A 54 -3.42 -1.04 2.03
C LEU A 54 -3.20 0.27 1.26
N GLY A 55 -3.12 0.21 -0.06
CA GLY A 55 -3.02 1.40 -0.91
C GLY A 55 -4.23 2.33 -0.73
N LYS A 56 -5.42 1.76 -0.64
CA LYS A 56 -6.64 2.50 -0.33
C LYS A 56 -6.61 3.14 1.05
N GLN A 57 -6.20 2.39 2.06
CA GLN A 57 -6.07 2.89 3.43
C GLN A 57 -5.10 4.07 3.50
N GLN A 58 -3.98 3.98 2.80
CA GLN A 58 -3.01 5.07 2.74
C GLN A 58 -3.60 6.32 2.10
N ASN A 59 -4.32 6.16 1.01
CA ASN A 59 -4.97 7.29 0.32
C ASN A 59 -6.02 7.96 1.21
N GLU A 60 -6.83 7.16 1.92
CA GLU A 60 -7.81 7.67 2.87
C GLU A 60 -7.14 8.41 4.03
N ALA A 61 -6.07 7.85 4.58
CA ALA A 61 -5.30 8.50 5.65
C ALA A 61 -4.71 9.83 5.19
N TRP A 62 -4.21 9.91 3.96
CA TRP A 62 -3.71 11.16 3.37
C TRP A 62 -4.81 12.20 3.22
N GLN A 63 -5.98 11.80 2.72
CA GLN A 63 -7.11 12.71 2.59
C GLN A 63 -7.60 13.23 3.94
N ASP A 64 -7.65 12.37 4.94
CA ASP A 64 -8.07 12.72 6.30
C ASP A 64 -7.08 13.70 6.94
N VAL A 65 -5.78 13.45 6.84
CA VAL A 65 -4.76 14.36 7.38
C VAL A 65 -4.80 15.71 6.68
N PHE A 66 -5.02 15.73 5.37
CA PHE A 66 -5.12 16.96 4.61
C PHE A 66 -6.32 17.81 5.07
N LYS A 67 -7.46 17.17 5.30
CA LYS A 67 -8.66 17.81 5.85
C LYS A 67 -8.43 18.39 7.25
N GLU A 68 -7.81 17.62 8.12
CA GLU A 68 -7.50 18.07 9.49
C GLU A 68 -6.53 19.25 9.47
N LEU A 69 -5.50 19.23 8.63
CA LEU A 69 -4.57 20.32 8.45
C LEU A 69 -5.26 21.58 7.90
N GLU A 70 -6.14 21.42 6.92
CA GLU A 70 -6.90 22.52 6.35
C GLU A 70 -7.75 23.20 7.42
N ASN A 71 -8.43 22.41 8.25
CA ASN A 71 -9.23 22.94 9.37
C ASN A 71 -8.36 23.67 10.39
N GLU A 72 -7.22 23.08 10.79
CA GLU A 72 -6.31 23.71 11.74
C GLU A 72 -5.69 25.00 11.22
N PHE A 73 -5.26 25.03 9.96
CA PHE A 73 -4.71 26.23 9.36
C PHE A 73 -5.76 27.33 9.18
N GLY A 74 -7.04 26.98 9.10
CA GLY A 74 -8.13 27.94 9.04
C GLY A 74 -8.49 28.56 10.38
N GLU A 75 -8.02 28.02 11.49
CA GLU A 75 -8.29 28.52 12.83
C GLU A 75 -7.17 29.45 13.30
N HIS A 76 -7.54 30.68 13.64
CA HIS A 76 -6.58 31.68 14.12
C HIS A 76 -5.88 31.25 15.42
N GLU A 77 -6.58 30.52 16.30
CA GLU A 77 -6.06 30.06 17.60
C GLU A 77 -5.33 28.72 17.54
N SER A 78 -5.14 28.15 16.35
CA SER A 78 -4.41 26.90 16.17
C SER A 78 -2.96 27.07 16.62
N ASP A 79 -2.43 26.05 17.30
CA ASP A 79 -1.05 26.04 17.78
C ASP A 79 -0.22 24.94 17.11
N GLU A 80 1.11 25.04 17.34
CA GLU A 80 2.06 24.09 16.81
C GLU A 80 1.82 22.66 17.30
N ASP A 81 1.43 22.50 18.58
CA ASP A 81 1.18 21.19 19.18
C ASP A 81 0.02 20.47 18.52
N ALA A 82 -1.07 21.18 18.17
CA ALA A 82 -2.20 20.61 17.44
C ALA A 82 -1.81 20.13 16.05
N ILE A 83 -0.99 20.89 15.34
CA ILE A 83 -0.49 20.55 14.01
C ILE A 83 0.46 19.35 14.10
N ASP A 84 1.38 19.34 15.04
CA ASP A 84 2.30 18.22 15.26
C ASP A 84 1.55 16.93 15.62
N ALA A 85 0.48 17.00 16.40
CA ALA A 85 -0.34 15.84 16.75
C ALA A 85 -1.00 15.22 15.52
N ILE A 86 -1.45 16.03 14.55
CA ILE A 86 -2.03 15.56 13.29
C ILE A 86 -0.98 14.78 12.48
N TRP A 87 0.23 15.30 12.35
CA TRP A 87 1.32 14.64 11.66
C TRP A 87 1.77 13.36 12.36
N ASP A 88 1.86 13.37 13.68
CA ASP A 88 2.26 12.20 14.48
C ASP A 88 1.27 11.04 14.28
N ASP A 89 -0.03 11.33 14.29
CA ASP A 89 -1.06 10.33 14.04
C ASP A 89 -0.97 9.77 12.62
N TYR A 90 -0.77 10.62 11.62
CA TYR A 90 -0.60 10.20 10.24
C TYR A 90 0.63 9.31 10.06
N TYR A 91 1.77 9.67 10.63
CA TYR A 91 2.99 8.87 10.54
C TYR A 91 2.84 7.52 11.26
N ARG A 92 2.09 7.46 12.36
CA ARG A 92 1.76 6.22 13.04
C ARG A 92 0.95 5.30 12.13
N GLN A 93 -0.07 5.82 11.47
CA GLN A 93 -0.87 5.07 10.50
C GLN A 93 -0.02 4.56 9.33
N LEU A 94 0.88 5.37 8.80
CA LEU A 94 1.80 4.96 7.75
C LEU A 94 2.71 3.82 8.19
N ARG A 95 3.22 3.86 9.42
CA ARG A 95 4.06 2.77 9.95
C ARG A 95 3.29 1.46 10.04
N GLU A 96 2.06 1.50 10.52
CA GLU A 96 1.20 0.31 10.61
C GLU A 96 0.94 -0.28 9.21
N ILE A 97 0.62 0.55 8.25
CA ILE A 97 0.41 0.13 6.85
C ILE A 97 1.70 -0.47 6.28
N ASN A 98 2.84 0.17 6.52
CA ASN A 98 4.14 -0.31 6.05
C ASN A 98 4.50 -1.68 6.64
N ASP A 99 4.30 -1.86 7.93
CA ASP A 99 4.57 -3.13 8.62
C ASP A 99 3.71 -4.26 8.04
N GLU A 100 2.43 -4.00 7.82
CA GLU A 100 1.53 -4.97 7.21
C GLU A 100 1.92 -5.29 5.77
N ALA A 101 2.32 -4.30 4.99
CA ALA A 101 2.79 -4.50 3.62
C ALA A 101 4.04 -5.38 3.55
N VAL A 102 4.98 -5.21 4.49
CA VAL A 102 6.18 -6.04 4.58
C VAL A 102 5.80 -7.49 4.91
N GLU A 103 4.88 -7.70 5.84
CA GLU A 103 4.37 -9.04 6.15
C GLU A 103 3.73 -9.70 4.94
N LEU A 104 2.87 -8.99 4.23
CA LEU A 104 2.20 -9.48 3.02
C LEU A 104 3.22 -9.85 1.93
N ARG A 105 4.28 -9.07 1.78
CA ARG A 105 5.35 -9.38 0.83
C ARG A 105 6.00 -10.73 1.12
N PHE A 106 6.28 -11.01 2.38
CA PHE A 106 6.87 -12.29 2.78
C PHE A 106 5.89 -13.45 2.62
N GLU A 107 4.61 -13.25 2.93
CA GLU A 107 3.58 -14.24 2.67
C GLU A 107 3.47 -14.55 1.17
N LEU A 108 3.49 -13.52 0.33
CA LEU A 108 3.47 -13.68 -1.12
C LEU A 108 4.67 -14.48 -1.63
N ARG A 109 5.85 -14.19 -1.09
CA ARG A 109 7.07 -14.91 -1.41
C ARG A 109 6.97 -16.41 -1.14
N GLU A 110 6.25 -16.81 -0.09
CA GLU A 110 6.03 -18.21 0.25
C GLU A 110 5.11 -18.91 -0.76
N GLN A 111 4.23 -18.18 -1.42
CA GLN A 111 3.29 -18.75 -2.38
C GLN A 111 3.84 -18.89 -3.80
N LEU A 112 4.92 -18.18 -4.13
CA LEU A 112 5.50 -18.17 -5.46
C LEU A 112 6.92 -18.75 -5.45
N THR A 113 7.25 -19.55 -6.46
CA THR A 113 8.64 -19.94 -6.70
C THR A 113 9.41 -18.71 -7.19
N ARG A 114 10.73 -18.80 -7.21
CA ARG A 114 11.58 -17.72 -7.73
C ARG A 114 11.26 -17.42 -9.20
N GLU A 115 11.10 -18.46 -9.99
CA GLU A 115 10.76 -18.34 -11.42
C GLU A 115 9.39 -17.70 -11.62
N GLU A 116 8.39 -18.13 -10.86
CA GLU A 116 7.05 -17.53 -10.88
C GLU A 116 7.09 -16.07 -10.48
N TRP A 117 7.84 -15.74 -9.43
CA TRP A 117 8.04 -14.36 -8.99
C TRP A 117 8.60 -13.47 -10.10
N GLU A 118 9.63 -13.95 -10.78
CA GLU A 118 10.24 -13.21 -11.90
C GLU A 118 9.27 -13.02 -13.06
N GLN A 119 8.45 -14.01 -13.37
CA GLN A 119 7.45 -13.92 -14.43
C GLN A 119 6.30 -12.98 -14.08
N VAL A 120 5.90 -12.91 -12.82
CA VAL A 120 4.81 -12.03 -12.38
C VAL A 120 5.26 -10.57 -12.27
N PHE A 121 6.45 -10.31 -11.70
CA PHE A 121 6.87 -8.96 -11.31
C PHE A 121 7.99 -8.36 -12.17
N ASN A 122 8.57 -9.11 -13.04
CA ASN A 122 9.57 -8.65 -13.98
C ASN A 122 9.10 -8.90 -15.41
#